data_6c6864f8f00bea2bdf90372a250c883a
#
_entry.id   6c6864f8f00bea2bdf90372a250c883a
#
_cell.length_a   1.000
_cell.length_b   1.000
_cell.length_c   1.000
_cell.angle_alpha   90.00
_cell.angle_beta   90.00
_cell.angle_gamma   90.00
#
_symmetry.space_group_name_H-M   'P 1'
#
loop_
_entity.id
_entity.type
_entity.pdbx_description
1 polymer ?
#
loop_
_entity_poly.entity_id
_entity_poly.type
_entity_poly.pdbx_seq_one_letter_code
_entity_poly.pdbx_strand_id
1 'polypeptide(L)'
;MRRSALINIMVKAADKAGRQLLRDFGDVEHLTVSRKGPADFVSQADRRAETIIRDTLKEARPEFAFFGEEGGQTGPEEPEGRWICDPLDGTTNFLHGLPHWAISIALEQAGVIVAGLIFDPVKDELFWAERGHGAYLNSRPLRVTRREDLSASLFATGLPYKGRDNQDGMVASVERVSWASAGVRRAGSAALDLAYVAAGRYDGFWERGLSAWDVAAGGLIVNEAGGRVTDFEGGNRIVSDRSIIAAAPMIYDQLLQLVRPKSGA
;
A
#
# COMPACT_ATOMS: atom_id res chain seq x y z
N MET A 1 -0.17 17.81 -15.18
CA MET A 1 -0.96 18.50 -14.13
C MET A 1 -0.02 19.05 -13.08
N ARG A 2 -0.33 20.18 -12.44
CA ARG A 2 0.47 20.69 -11.32
C ARG A 2 0.05 19.97 -10.04
N ARG A 3 1.00 19.39 -9.29
CA ARG A 3 0.74 18.83 -7.97
C ARG A 3 0.23 19.93 -7.03
N SER A 4 -0.74 19.61 -6.18
CA SER A 4 -1.20 20.52 -5.12
C SER A 4 -0.09 20.79 -4.08
N ALA A 5 -0.30 21.79 -3.24
CA ALA A 5 0.62 22.05 -2.12
C ALA A 5 0.71 20.84 -1.18
N LEU A 6 -0.41 20.14 -0.99
CA LEU A 6 -0.51 18.95 -0.15
C LEU A 6 0.35 17.81 -0.69
N ILE A 7 0.19 17.45 -1.98
CA ILE A 7 1.02 16.42 -2.62
C ILE A 7 2.51 16.81 -2.59
N ASN A 8 2.84 18.08 -2.78
CA ASN A 8 4.24 18.53 -2.71
C ASN A 8 4.87 18.35 -1.32
N ILE A 9 4.09 18.53 -0.24
CA ILE A 9 4.52 18.26 1.13
C ILE A 9 4.81 16.76 1.31
N MET A 10 3.90 15.89 0.86
CA MET A 10 4.07 14.43 0.91
C MET A 10 5.31 13.99 0.11
N VAL A 11 5.49 14.53 -1.10
CA VAL A 11 6.66 14.25 -1.95
C VAL A 11 7.95 14.67 -1.24
N LYS A 12 8.00 15.87 -0.63
CA LYS A 12 9.18 16.33 0.12
C LYS A 12 9.54 15.37 1.26
N ALA A 13 8.53 14.85 1.97
CA ALA A 13 8.74 13.90 3.05
C ALA A 13 9.25 12.54 2.53
N ALA A 14 8.60 12.00 1.49
CA ALA A 14 8.97 10.74 0.87
C ALA A 14 10.37 10.79 0.24
N ASP A 15 10.74 11.86 -0.46
CA ASP A 15 12.06 12.05 -1.07
C ASP A 15 13.18 12.09 -0.01
N LYS A 16 12.95 12.80 1.13
CA LYS A 16 13.94 12.86 2.21
C LYS A 16 14.16 11.48 2.83
N ALA A 17 13.08 10.76 3.13
CA ALA A 17 13.15 9.42 3.70
C ALA A 17 13.71 8.41 2.70
N GLY A 18 13.29 8.46 1.44
CA GLY A 18 13.75 7.58 0.37
C GLY A 18 15.26 7.65 0.14
N ARG A 19 15.83 8.87 0.17
CA ARG A 19 17.30 9.02 0.10
C ARG A 19 18.02 8.38 1.28
N GLN A 20 17.44 8.40 2.48
CA GLN A 20 18.02 7.71 3.64
C GLN A 20 17.88 6.20 3.49
N LEU A 21 16.69 5.71 3.10
CA LEU A 21 16.45 4.29 2.88
C LEU A 21 17.36 3.71 1.79
N LEU A 22 17.63 4.43 0.70
CA LEU A 22 18.57 3.98 -0.34
C LEU A 22 19.99 3.81 0.20
N ARG A 23 20.46 4.70 1.10
CA ARG A 23 21.75 4.52 1.77
C ARG A 23 21.77 3.30 2.68
N ASP A 24 20.71 3.16 3.49
CA ASP A 24 20.56 2.03 4.41
C ASP A 24 20.43 0.69 3.65
N PHE A 25 19.75 0.68 2.48
CA PHE A 25 19.63 -0.47 1.59
C PHE A 25 20.99 -0.90 0.98
N GLY A 26 21.86 0.04 0.68
CA GLY A 26 23.22 -0.25 0.21
C GLY A 26 24.13 -0.82 1.30
N ASP A 27 23.73 -0.74 2.58
CA ASP A 27 24.52 -1.21 3.73
C ASP A 27 23.68 -2.12 4.65
N VAL A 28 22.76 -2.86 4.06
CA VAL A 28 21.76 -3.65 4.80
C VAL A 28 22.37 -4.71 5.74
N GLU A 29 23.54 -5.23 5.43
CA GLU A 29 24.25 -6.23 6.24
C GLU A 29 24.66 -5.69 7.62
N HIS A 30 24.81 -4.37 7.76
CA HIS A 30 25.20 -3.70 9.01
C HIS A 30 24.02 -3.11 9.79
N LEU A 31 22.79 -3.27 9.31
CA LEU A 31 21.62 -2.74 10.00
C LEU A 31 21.28 -3.54 11.25
N THR A 32 20.97 -2.83 12.33
CA THR A 32 20.39 -3.43 13.52
C THR A 32 18.93 -3.79 13.26
N VAL A 33 18.63 -5.08 13.34
CA VAL A 33 17.30 -5.65 13.12
C VAL A 33 16.73 -6.17 14.44
N SER A 34 15.46 -5.88 14.69
CA SER A 34 14.70 -6.47 15.80
C SER A 34 13.42 -7.11 15.26
N ARG A 35 12.79 -7.99 16.06
CA ARG A 35 11.54 -8.64 15.71
C ARG A 35 10.41 -8.03 16.53
N LYS A 36 9.34 -7.58 15.89
CA LYS A 36 8.06 -7.22 16.52
C LYS A 36 7.24 -8.48 16.85
N GLY A 37 7.40 -9.54 16.02
CA GLY A 37 6.70 -10.82 16.16
C GLY A 37 7.29 -11.89 15.23
N PRO A 38 6.66 -13.09 15.14
CA PRO A 38 7.07 -14.12 14.19
C PRO A 38 6.97 -13.60 12.74
N ALA A 39 8.09 -13.59 12.03
CA ALA A 39 8.21 -13.06 10.66
C ALA A 39 7.82 -11.55 10.50
N ASP A 40 7.78 -10.80 11.58
CA ASP A 40 7.56 -9.38 11.62
C ASP A 40 8.85 -8.70 12.11
N PHE A 41 9.51 -8.00 11.19
CA PHE A 41 10.82 -7.37 11.40
C PHE A 41 10.69 -5.87 11.35
N VAL A 42 11.51 -5.21 12.16
CA VAL A 42 11.75 -3.77 12.09
C VAL A 42 13.25 -3.53 12.16
N SER A 43 13.72 -2.63 11.34
CA SER A 43 15.11 -2.17 11.38
C SER A 43 15.22 -0.74 11.89
N GLN A 44 16.45 -0.30 12.13
CA GLN A 44 16.70 1.12 12.35
C GLN A 44 16.30 1.98 11.14
N ALA A 45 16.31 1.39 9.94
CA ALA A 45 15.92 2.10 8.71
C ALA A 45 14.44 2.52 8.76
N ASP A 46 13.52 1.61 9.16
CA ASP A 46 12.09 1.89 9.30
C ASP A 46 11.86 3.07 10.25
N ARG A 47 12.38 2.99 11.47
CA ARG A 47 12.21 4.02 12.51
C ARG A 47 12.80 5.35 12.10
N ARG A 48 13.95 5.35 11.43
CA ARG A 48 14.62 6.55 10.93
C ARG A 48 13.81 7.20 9.82
N ALA A 49 13.30 6.39 8.88
CA ALA A 49 12.45 6.85 7.81
C ALA A 49 11.14 7.44 8.36
N GLU A 50 10.48 6.77 9.31
CA GLU A 50 9.28 7.30 9.95
C GLU A 50 9.52 8.65 10.63
N THR A 51 10.62 8.78 11.38
CA THR A 51 10.98 10.04 12.02
C THR A 51 11.16 11.17 11.01
N ILE A 52 11.86 10.93 9.90
CA ILE A 52 12.07 11.92 8.84
C ILE A 52 10.73 12.33 8.20
N ILE A 53 9.85 11.37 7.92
CA ILE A 53 8.53 11.62 7.31
C ILE A 53 7.68 12.44 8.28
N ARG A 54 7.52 11.95 9.51
CA ARG A 54 6.72 12.59 10.56
C ARG A 54 7.15 14.04 10.79
N ASP A 55 8.45 14.27 10.99
CA ASP A 55 8.95 15.60 11.31
C ASP A 55 8.80 16.57 10.12
N THR A 56 8.96 16.08 8.88
CA THR A 56 8.75 16.88 7.67
C THR A 56 7.27 17.23 7.47
N LEU A 57 6.35 16.29 7.72
CA LEU A 57 4.91 16.50 7.61
C LEU A 57 4.41 17.44 8.73
N LYS A 58 4.87 17.24 9.97
CA LYS A 58 4.53 18.06 11.14
C LYS A 58 5.01 19.51 11.00
N GLU A 59 6.20 19.73 10.45
CA GLU A 59 6.71 21.09 10.16
C GLU A 59 5.78 21.85 9.21
N ALA A 60 5.22 21.15 8.21
CA ALA A 60 4.35 21.76 7.20
C ALA A 60 2.88 21.87 7.63
N ARG A 61 2.42 20.98 8.50
CA ARG A 61 1.02 20.86 8.97
C ARG A 61 0.99 20.42 10.44
N PRO A 62 1.32 21.31 11.38
CA PRO A 62 1.34 20.98 12.81
C PRO A 62 -0.04 20.68 13.39
N GLU A 63 -1.12 21.11 12.72
CA GLU A 63 -2.51 20.87 13.05
C GLU A 63 -3.00 19.44 12.72
N PHE A 64 -2.18 18.64 12.00
CA PHE A 64 -2.54 17.26 11.65
C PHE A 64 -1.90 16.26 12.61
N ALA A 65 -2.63 15.19 12.93
CA ALA A 65 -2.08 14.04 13.62
C ALA A 65 -1.23 13.18 12.67
N PHE A 66 -0.39 12.34 13.25
CA PHE A 66 0.41 11.35 12.51
C PHE A 66 0.12 9.95 13.10
N PHE A 67 -0.17 8.99 12.25
CA PHE A 67 -0.36 7.59 12.59
C PHE A 67 0.58 6.74 11.75
N GLY A 68 1.70 6.34 12.34
CA GLY A 68 2.75 5.54 11.71
C GLY A 68 2.76 4.11 12.21
N GLU A 69 3.34 3.24 11.44
CA GLU A 69 3.52 1.82 11.78
C GLU A 69 4.41 1.63 13.01
N GLU A 70 5.48 2.41 13.11
CA GLU A 70 6.53 2.22 14.12
C GLU A 70 6.22 2.95 15.44
N GLY A 71 5.76 4.18 15.35
CA GLY A 71 5.54 5.06 16.49
C GLY A 71 4.08 5.19 16.91
N GLY A 72 3.14 4.60 16.17
CA GLY A 72 1.71 4.72 16.44
C GLY A 72 1.18 6.13 16.20
N GLN A 73 0.15 6.53 16.95
CA GLN A 73 -0.50 7.82 16.79
C GLN A 73 0.14 8.89 17.67
N THR A 74 0.41 10.05 17.06
CA THR A 74 0.95 11.26 17.70
C THR A 74 0.28 12.51 17.12
N GLY A 75 0.34 13.63 17.84
CA GLY A 75 -0.19 14.92 17.38
C GLY A 75 -1.27 15.50 18.29
N PRO A 76 -2.05 16.48 17.81
CA PRO A 76 -3.10 17.14 18.59
C PRO A 76 -4.27 16.20 18.94
N GLU A 77 -5.00 16.49 20.00
CA GLU A 77 -6.18 15.70 20.43
C GLU A 77 -7.34 15.82 19.44
N GLU A 78 -7.54 17.01 18.86
CA GLU A 78 -8.56 17.30 17.84
C GLU A 78 -7.88 17.72 16.53
N PRO A 79 -7.41 16.76 15.72
CA PRO A 79 -6.69 17.08 14.50
C PRO A 79 -7.62 17.45 13.35
N GLU A 80 -7.22 18.42 12.52
CA GLU A 80 -7.91 18.74 11.26
C GLU A 80 -7.74 17.66 10.17
N GLY A 81 -6.79 16.76 10.37
CA GLY A 81 -6.50 15.63 9.51
C GLY A 81 -5.50 14.69 10.14
N ARG A 82 -5.32 13.53 9.56
CA ARG A 82 -4.40 12.50 10.04
C ARG A 82 -3.58 11.93 8.90
N TRP A 83 -2.26 12.06 9.02
CA TRP A 83 -1.34 11.31 8.17
C TRP A 83 -1.32 9.84 8.58
N ILE A 84 -1.39 8.94 7.62
CA ILE A 84 -1.27 7.50 7.81
C ILE A 84 -0.04 7.06 7.01
N CYS A 85 0.94 6.43 7.68
CA CYS A 85 2.25 6.20 7.09
C CYS A 85 2.78 4.79 7.36
N ASP A 86 3.20 4.12 6.29
CA ASP A 86 4.17 3.04 6.33
C ASP A 86 5.51 3.59 5.82
N PRO A 87 6.53 3.68 6.68
CA PRO A 87 7.83 4.21 6.28
C PRO A 87 8.61 3.28 5.36
N LEU A 88 8.31 1.97 5.38
CA LEU A 88 9.02 0.94 4.62
C LEU A 88 8.15 -0.31 4.42
N ASP A 89 7.14 -0.22 3.55
CA ASP A 89 6.38 -1.41 3.14
C ASP A 89 7.26 -2.37 2.34
N GLY A 90 7.38 -3.60 2.84
CA GLY A 90 8.29 -4.60 2.31
C GLY A 90 9.60 -4.70 3.10
N THR A 91 9.59 -4.50 4.42
CA THR A 91 10.77 -4.60 5.31
C THR A 91 11.53 -5.92 5.12
N THR A 92 10.84 -7.06 4.94
CA THR A 92 11.50 -8.33 4.67
C THR A 92 12.30 -8.30 3.37
N ASN A 93 11.73 -7.74 2.28
CA ASN A 93 12.45 -7.56 1.02
C ASN A 93 13.68 -6.69 1.20
N PHE A 94 13.52 -5.56 1.89
CA PHE A 94 14.60 -4.63 2.20
C PHE A 94 15.76 -5.34 2.91
N LEU A 95 15.48 -6.07 3.99
CA LEU A 95 16.48 -6.79 4.79
C LEU A 95 17.20 -7.93 4.02
N HIS A 96 16.55 -8.44 2.99
CA HIS A 96 17.14 -9.46 2.10
C HIS A 96 17.78 -8.88 0.83
N GLY A 97 17.91 -7.55 0.73
CA GLY A 97 18.51 -6.91 -0.45
C GLY A 97 17.64 -7.02 -1.72
N LEU A 98 16.34 -7.32 -1.57
CA LEU A 98 15.41 -7.38 -2.70
C LEU A 98 14.87 -5.97 -3.01
N PRO A 99 15.08 -5.43 -4.24
CA PRO A 99 14.71 -4.06 -4.60
C PRO A 99 13.22 -3.91 -4.90
N HIS A 100 12.36 -4.29 -3.93
CA HIS A 100 10.91 -4.22 -4.03
C HIS A 100 10.29 -3.85 -2.68
N TRP A 101 10.30 -2.57 -2.38
CA TRP A 101 9.80 -1.94 -1.17
C TRP A 101 9.45 -0.47 -1.45
N ALA A 102 8.62 0.13 -0.62
CA ALA A 102 8.14 1.49 -0.85
C ALA A 102 7.83 2.23 0.46
N ILE A 103 7.74 3.55 0.35
CA ILE A 103 7.13 4.44 1.35
C ILE A 103 5.66 4.63 0.95
N SER A 104 4.74 4.46 1.92
CA SER A 104 3.31 4.73 1.75
C SER A 104 2.88 5.85 2.69
N ILE A 105 2.25 6.90 2.15
CA ILE A 105 1.73 8.03 2.92
C ILE A 105 0.31 8.33 2.43
N ALA A 106 -0.64 8.41 3.35
CA ALA A 106 -1.99 8.89 3.05
C ALA A 106 -2.37 10.04 3.98
N LEU A 107 -3.31 10.87 3.52
CA LEU A 107 -3.99 11.87 4.36
C LEU A 107 -5.46 11.51 4.47
N GLU A 108 -5.91 11.37 5.71
CA GLU A 108 -7.32 11.26 6.08
C GLU A 108 -7.84 12.57 6.64
N GLN A 109 -8.99 13.02 6.15
CA GLN A 109 -9.75 14.15 6.69
C GLN A 109 -11.22 13.76 6.83
N ALA A 110 -11.82 14.04 7.98
CA ALA A 110 -13.20 13.69 8.29
C ALA A 110 -13.55 12.20 7.97
N GLY A 111 -12.62 11.28 8.24
CA GLY A 111 -12.80 9.84 7.99
C GLY A 111 -12.67 9.42 6.51
N VAL A 112 -12.21 10.31 5.64
CA VAL A 112 -12.05 10.04 4.20
C VAL A 112 -10.60 10.22 3.80
N ILE A 113 -10.04 9.26 3.07
CA ILE A 113 -8.71 9.41 2.47
C ILE A 113 -8.81 10.40 1.31
N VAL A 114 -8.14 11.56 1.43
CA VAL A 114 -8.19 12.65 0.46
C VAL A 114 -6.94 12.76 -0.41
N ALA A 115 -5.80 12.25 0.06
CA ALA A 115 -4.56 12.17 -0.70
C ALA A 115 -3.82 10.89 -0.39
N GLY A 116 -3.10 10.34 -1.36
CA GLY A 116 -2.29 9.14 -1.24
C GLY A 116 -1.03 9.23 -2.10
N LEU A 117 0.07 8.72 -1.55
CA LEU A 117 1.37 8.66 -2.21
C LEU A 117 2.05 7.33 -1.87
N ILE A 118 2.59 6.66 -2.89
CA ILE A 118 3.47 5.49 -2.75
C ILE A 118 4.73 5.80 -3.55
N PHE A 119 5.88 5.70 -2.90
CA PHE A 119 7.16 5.98 -3.53
C PHE A 119 8.09 4.77 -3.47
N ASP A 120 8.47 4.24 -4.63
CA ASP A 120 9.55 3.25 -4.79
C ASP A 120 10.84 4.00 -5.11
N PRO A 121 11.74 4.18 -4.12
CA PRO A 121 12.98 4.95 -4.36
C PRO A 121 13.98 4.22 -5.25
N VAL A 122 13.91 2.88 -5.31
CA VAL A 122 14.84 2.08 -6.12
C VAL A 122 14.57 2.25 -7.61
N LYS A 123 13.28 2.32 -7.99
CA LYS A 123 12.85 2.50 -9.38
C LYS A 123 12.59 3.96 -9.75
N ASP A 124 12.68 4.89 -8.78
CA ASP A 124 12.30 6.30 -8.94
C ASP A 124 10.86 6.44 -9.45
N GLU A 125 9.96 5.62 -8.90
CA GLU A 125 8.54 5.60 -9.26
C GLU A 125 7.70 6.19 -8.12
N LEU A 126 7.10 7.34 -8.39
CA LEU A 126 6.22 8.05 -7.48
C LEU A 126 4.77 7.94 -7.96
N PHE A 127 3.99 7.10 -7.29
CA PHE A 127 2.55 6.95 -7.50
C PHE A 127 1.82 7.89 -6.55
N TRP A 128 0.89 8.69 -7.05
CA TRP A 128 0.15 9.61 -6.19
C TRP A 128 -1.24 9.90 -6.74
N ALA A 129 -2.15 10.22 -5.85
CA ALA A 129 -3.50 10.67 -6.17
C ALA A 129 -4.00 11.68 -5.15
N GLU A 130 -4.89 12.56 -5.58
CA GLU A 130 -5.72 13.41 -4.75
C GLU A 130 -7.17 13.18 -5.17
N ARG A 131 -8.06 13.03 -4.20
CA ARG A 131 -9.46 12.63 -4.43
C ARG A 131 -10.14 13.57 -5.43
N GLY A 132 -10.73 12.98 -6.49
CA GLY A 132 -11.40 13.69 -7.57
C GLY A 132 -10.47 14.30 -8.62
N HIS A 133 -9.13 14.06 -8.52
CA HIS A 133 -8.16 14.65 -9.43
C HIS A 133 -7.39 13.63 -10.27
N GLY A 134 -7.73 12.34 -10.13
CA GLY A 134 -7.09 11.24 -10.82
C GLY A 134 -5.78 10.79 -10.16
N ALA A 135 -5.23 9.69 -10.67
CA ALA A 135 -3.97 9.11 -10.21
C ALA A 135 -2.85 9.30 -11.23
N TYR A 136 -1.62 9.34 -10.74
CA TYR A 136 -0.42 9.64 -11.54
C TYR A 136 0.76 8.77 -11.12
N LEU A 137 1.59 8.38 -12.12
CA LEU A 137 2.95 7.89 -11.91
C LEU A 137 3.92 8.99 -12.39
N ASN A 138 4.66 9.57 -11.45
CA ASN A 138 5.49 10.75 -11.68
C ASN A 138 4.63 11.91 -12.26
N SER A 139 4.73 12.18 -13.54
CA SER A 139 3.92 13.19 -14.25
C SER A 139 2.87 12.60 -15.20
N ARG A 140 2.82 11.26 -15.35
CA ARG A 140 1.92 10.59 -16.30
C ARG A 140 0.64 10.14 -15.60
N PRO A 141 -0.56 10.42 -16.17
CA PRO A 141 -1.80 9.91 -15.59
C PRO A 141 -1.85 8.38 -15.66
N LEU A 142 -2.40 7.78 -14.62
CA LEU A 142 -2.62 6.35 -14.49
C LEU A 142 -4.02 5.96 -14.91
N ARG A 143 -4.15 4.73 -15.41
CA ARG A 143 -5.41 4.01 -15.57
C ARG A 143 -5.18 2.53 -15.32
N VAL A 144 -6.14 1.91 -14.64
CA VAL A 144 -6.19 0.45 -14.53
C VAL A 144 -6.35 -0.18 -15.92
N THR A 145 -6.03 -1.45 -16.04
CA THR A 145 -6.20 -2.22 -17.29
C THR A 145 -7.68 -2.24 -17.75
N ARG A 146 -7.88 -2.47 -19.04
CA ARG A 146 -9.19 -2.76 -19.63
C ARG A 146 -9.37 -4.24 -19.97
N ARG A 147 -8.56 -5.10 -19.38
CA ARG A 147 -8.64 -6.54 -19.61
C ARG A 147 -9.96 -7.09 -19.07
N GLU A 148 -10.60 -7.95 -19.87
CA GLU A 148 -11.90 -8.57 -19.58
C GLU A 148 -11.75 -10.08 -19.36
N ASP A 149 -10.69 -10.66 -19.93
CA ASP A 149 -10.40 -12.08 -19.85
C ASP A 149 -9.55 -12.40 -18.61
N LEU A 150 -10.17 -13.11 -17.66
CA LEU A 150 -9.52 -13.54 -16.44
C LEU A 150 -8.30 -14.45 -16.73
N SER A 151 -8.40 -15.32 -17.74
CA SER A 151 -7.32 -16.26 -18.10
C SER A 151 -6.05 -15.57 -18.59
N ALA A 152 -6.19 -14.35 -19.10
CA ALA A 152 -5.07 -13.51 -19.53
C ALA A 152 -4.64 -12.50 -18.45
N SER A 153 -5.29 -12.48 -17.29
CA SER A 153 -5.07 -11.51 -16.22
C SER A 153 -3.95 -11.94 -15.29
N LEU A 154 -3.19 -10.95 -14.78
CA LEU A 154 -2.12 -11.12 -13.81
C LEU A 154 -2.51 -10.48 -12.48
N PHE A 155 -2.44 -11.25 -11.42
CA PHE A 155 -2.83 -10.82 -10.08
C PHE A 155 -1.64 -10.77 -9.12
N ALA A 156 -1.81 -10.02 -8.02
CA ALA A 156 -0.92 -10.03 -6.88
C ALA A 156 -1.67 -10.32 -5.58
N THR A 157 -0.95 -10.82 -4.56
CA THR A 157 -1.52 -11.14 -3.25
C THR A 157 -0.43 -11.25 -2.19
N GLY A 158 -0.84 -11.19 -0.90
CA GLY A 158 -0.03 -11.66 0.21
C GLY A 158 -0.30 -13.11 0.55
N LEU A 159 0.61 -13.70 1.30
CA LEU A 159 0.47 -15.06 1.84
C LEU A 159 0.41 -15.03 3.36
N PRO A 160 -0.33 -15.96 3.99
CA PRO A 160 -0.35 -16.10 5.43
C PRO A 160 1.04 -16.34 6.00
N TYR A 161 1.33 -15.76 7.15
CA TYR A 161 2.49 -16.10 7.94
C TYR A 161 2.13 -16.15 9.44
N LYS A 162 2.94 -16.88 10.22
CA LYS A 162 2.70 -17.06 11.65
C LYS A 162 2.64 -15.73 12.39
N GLY A 163 1.56 -15.49 13.11
CA GLY A 163 1.36 -14.27 13.91
C GLY A 163 0.50 -13.19 13.21
N ARG A 164 0.07 -13.41 11.97
CA ARG A 164 -0.87 -12.52 11.28
C ARG A 164 -2.28 -13.09 11.36
N ASP A 165 -3.21 -12.30 11.88
CA ASP A 165 -4.62 -12.68 12.03
C ASP A 165 -5.42 -12.56 10.73
N ASN A 166 -6.65 -13.11 10.71
CA ASN A 166 -7.62 -12.98 9.63
C ASN A 166 -7.12 -13.47 8.26
N GLN A 167 -6.45 -14.63 8.23
CA GLN A 167 -5.86 -15.20 7.01
C GLN A 167 -6.65 -16.40 6.45
N ASP A 168 -7.84 -16.67 7.02
CA ASP A 168 -8.66 -17.82 6.63
C ASP A 168 -9.02 -17.80 5.15
N GLY A 169 -8.82 -18.93 4.49
CA GLY A 169 -9.12 -19.11 3.07
C GLY A 169 -8.14 -18.46 2.10
N MET A 170 -7.08 -17.77 2.56
CA MET A 170 -6.12 -17.09 1.66
C MET A 170 -5.40 -18.08 0.74
N VAL A 171 -4.87 -19.20 1.27
CA VAL A 171 -4.16 -20.22 0.46
C VAL A 171 -5.09 -20.81 -0.58
N ALA A 172 -6.32 -21.15 -0.19
CA ALA A 172 -7.33 -21.67 -1.13
C ALA A 172 -7.73 -20.64 -2.19
N SER A 173 -7.74 -19.34 -1.86
CA SER A 173 -7.99 -18.28 -2.86
C SER A 173 -6.85 -18.19 -3.88
N VAL A 174 -5.60 -18.31 -3.43
CA VAL A 174 -4.43 -18.33 -4.32
C VAL A 174 -4.53 -19.48 -5.31
N GLU A 175 -4.87 -20.67 -4.84
CA GLU A 175 -5.08 -21.84 -5.70
C GLU A 175 -6.15 -21.55 -6.77
N ARG A 176 -7.35 -21.10 -6.36
CA ARG A 176 -8.44 -20.81 -7.31
C ARG A 176 -8.07 -19.75 -8.34
N VAL A 177 -7.44 -18.64 -7.92
CA VAL A 177 -7.04 -17.58 -8.84
C VAL A 177 -5.92 -18.04 -9.76
N SER A 178 -4.95 -18.82 -9.26
CA SER A 178 -3.85 -19.35 -10.09
C SER A 178 -4.33 -20.26 -11.21
N TRP A 179 -5.35 -21.08 -10.96
CA TRP A 179 -5.94 -21.93 -12.01
C TRP A 179 -6.78 -21.17 -13.03
N ALA A 180 -7.32 -20.01 -12.65
CA ALA A 180 -8.22 -19.22 -13.49
C ALA A 180 -7.50 -18.11 -14.28
N SER A 181 -6.23 -17.82 -14.01
CA SER A 181 -5.53 -16.63 -14.51
C SER A 181 -4.19 -16.95 -15.18
N ALA A 182 -3.58 -15.96 -15.81
CA ALA A 182 -2.22 -16.06 -16.35
C ALA A 182 -1.15 -16.20 -15.25
N GLY A 183 -1.49 -15.87 -14.01
CA GLY A 183 -0.60 -16.09 -12.87
C GLY A 183 -0.85 -15.17 -11.70
N VAL A 184 -0.23 -15.53 -10.57
CA VAL A 184 -0.25 -14.76 -9.32
C VAL A 184 1.16 -14.40 -8.91
N ARG A 185 1.33 -13.21 -8.36
CA ARG A 185 2.60 -12.71 -7.80
C ARG A 185 2.43 -12.56 -6.29
N ARG A 186 3.49 -12.92 -5.56
CA ARG A 186 3.65 -12.61 -4.13
C ARG A 186 4.93 -11.80 -4.00
N ALA A 187 4.81 -10.50 -4.28
CA ALA A 187 5.97 -9.63 -4.35
C ALA A 187 6.44 -9.12 -2.97
N GLY A 188 5.53 -9.01 -2.00
CA GLY A 188 5.86 -8.72 -0.59
C GLY A 188 5.87 -7.25 -0.22
N SER A 189 5.13 -6.42 -0.96
CA SER A 189 4.83 -5.02 -0.68
C SER A 189 3.40 -4.73 -1.14
N ALA A 190 2.47 -4.62 -0.18
CA ALA A 190 1.05 -4.39 -0.48
C ALA A 190 0.82 -3.02 -1.13
N ALA A 191 1.57 -2.01 -0.70
CA ALA A 191 1.52 -0.68 -1.30
C ALA A 191 1.92 -0.72 -2.78
N LEU A 192 3.03 -1.40 -3.13
CA LEU A 192 3.45 -1.55 -4.53
C LEU A 192 2.48 -2.42 -5.34
N ASP A 193 1.92 -3.47 -4.76
CA ASP A 193 0.93 -4.29 -5.44
C ASP A 193 -0.30 -3.46 -5.84
N LEU A 194 -0.80 -2.60 -4.94
CA LEU A 194 -1.88 -1.65 -5.23
C LEU A 194 -1.48 -0.59 -6.27
N ALA A 195 -0.28 -0.02 -6.14
CA ALA A 195 0.26 0.93 -7.11
C ALA A 195 0.35 0.31 -8.52
N TYR A 196 0.72 -0.96 -8.60
CA TYR A 196 0.81 -1.68 -9.87
C TYR A 196 -0.56 -2.03 -10.45
N VAL A 197 -1.59 -2.26 -9.63
CA VAL A 197 -2.98 -2.33 -10.11
C VAL A 197 -3.39 -1.00 -10.73
N ALA A 198 -3.15 0.12 -10.05
CA ALA A 198 -3.47 1.45 -10.57
C ALA A 198 -2.74 1.80 -11.88
N ALA A 199 -1.52 1.26 -12.05
CA ALA A 199 -0.71 1.43 -13.26
C ALA A 199 -1.05 0.44 -14.39
N GLY A 200 -2.01 -0.49 -14.19
CA GLY A 200 -2.35 -1.53 -15.16
C GLY A 200 -1.26 -2.59 -15.38
N ARG A 201 -0.30 -2.69 -14.44
CA ARG A 201 0.73 -3.75 -14.44
C ARG A 201 0.18 -5.06 -13.89
N TYR A 202 -0.68 -4.97 -12.87
CA TYR A 202 -1.53 -6.05 -12.38
C TYR A 202 -2.98 -5.73 -12.71
N ASP A 203 -3.77 -6.78 -12.91
CA ASP A 203 -5.19 -6.65 -13.19
C ASP A 203 -6.01 -6.60 -11.89
N GLY A 204 -5.45 -7.14 -10.80
CA GLY A 204 -6.02 -7.04 -9.47
C GLY A 204 -5.07 -7.50 -8.37
N PHE A 205 -5.47 -7.18 -7.14
CA PHE A 205 -4.78 -7.52 -5.90
C PHE A 205 -5.82 -7.87 -4.83
N TRP A 206 -5.51 -8.85 -3.99
CA TRP A 206 -6.32 -9.15 -2.81
C TRP A 206 -5.43 -9.59 -1.64
N GLU A 207 -5.76 -9.16 -0.43
CA GLU A 207 -5.05 -9.60 0.77
C GLU A 207 -5.90 -9.37 2.03
N ARG A 208 -5.67 -10.19 3.07
CA ARG A 208 -6.25 -10.07 4.41
C ARG A 208 -5.17 -9.83 5.46
N GLY A 209 -5.58 -9.28 6.60
CA GLY A 209 -4.68 -9.04 7.73
C GLY A 209 -3.81 -7.78 7.57
N LEU A 210 -4.14 -6.90 6.64
CA LEU A 210 -3.44 -5.65 6.40
C LEU A 210 -3.78 -4.57 7.44
N SER A 211 -2.89 -3.63 7.62
CA SER A 211 -3.07 -2.45 8.46
C SER A 211 -3.51 -1.22 7.62
N ALA A 212 -3.90 -0.14 8.29
CA ALA A 212 -4.35 1.07 7.62
C ALA A 212 -3.28 1.65 6.70
N TRP A 213 -2.02 1.63 7.12
CA TRP A 213 -0.90 2.19 6.37
C TRP A 213 -0.55 1.41 5.11
N ASP A 214 -0.84 0.10 5.06
CA ASP A 214 -0.65 -0.75 3.88
C ASP A 214 -1.61 -0.38 2.74
N VAL A 215 -2.86 0.03 3.08
CA VAL A 215 -3.96 0.11 2.11
C VAL A 215 -4.48 1.52 1.83
N ALA A 216 -4.31 2.47 2.76
CA ALA A 216 -4.97 3.78 2.64
C ALA A 216 -4.55 4.54 1.38
N ALA A 217 -3.25 4.67 1.14
CA ALA A 217 -2.74 5.37 -0.05
C ALA A 217 -3.08 4.61 -1.33
N GLY A 218 -2.77 3.30 -1.36
CA GLY A 218 -2.97 2.45 -2.52
C GLY A 218 -4.43 2.34 -2.93
N GLY A 219 -5.34 2.21 -1.97
CA GLY A 219 -6.78 2.16 -2.22
C GLY A 219 -7.31 3.42 -2.92
N LEU A 220 -6.87 4.61 -2.47
CA LEU A 220 -7.22 5.86 -3.16
C LEU A 220 -6.63 5.90 -4.56
N ILE A 221 -5.34 5.56 -4.73
CA ILE A 221 -4.66 5.60 -6.03
C ILE A 221 -5.35 4.68 -7.04
N VAL A 222 -5.76 3.47 -6.64
CA VAL A 222 -6.52 2.55 -7.51
C VAL A 222 -7.87 3.13 -7.89
N ASN A 223 -8.64 3.68 -6.93
CA ASN A 223 -9.93 4.30 -7.21
C ASN A 223 -9.80 5.48 -8.19
N GLU A 224 -8.82 6.36 -7.98
CA GLU A 224 -8.56 7.51 -8.86
C GLU A 224 -8.02 7.11 -10.25
N ALA A 225 -7.43 5.91 -10.36
CA ALA A 225 -7.06 5.32 -11.65
C ALA A 225 -8.24 4.63 -12.38
N GLY A 226 -9.45 4.63 -11.78
CA GLY A 226 -10.66 4.02 -12.32
C GLY A 226 -10.82 2.53 -11.99
N GLY A 227 -10.08 2.02 -11.01
CA GLY A 227 -10.27 0.69 -10.44
C GLY A 227 -11.40 0.63 -9.43
N ARG A 228 -11.74 -0.57 -8.99
CA ARG A 228 -12.69 -0.82 -7.91
C ARG A 228 -11.96 -1.41 -6.71
N VAL A 229 -12.20 -0.82 -5.53
CA VAL A 229 -11.58 -1.22 -4.26
C VAL A 229 -12.66 -1.47 -3.23
N THR A 230 -12.61 -2.64 -2.59
CA THR A 230 -13.54 -3.02 -1.51
C THR A 230 -12.86 -3.89 -0.46
N ASP A 231 -13.56 -4.13 0.64
CA ASP A 231 -13.29 -5.27 1.52
C ASP A 231 -13.76 -6.59 0.86
N PHE A 232 -13.55 -7.73 1.53
CA PHE A 232 -13.95 -9.04 1.02
C PHE A 232 -15.47 -9.26 0.99
N GLU A 233 -16.24 -8.42 1.69
CA GLU A 233 -17.71 -8.45 1.62
C GLU A 233 -18.27 -7.55 0.51
N GLY A 234 -17.39 -6.86 -0.23
CA GLY A 234 -17.78 -5.93 -1.29
C GLY A 234 -18.16 -4.54 -0.78
N GLY A 235 -17.89 -4.26 0.49
CA GLY A 235 -18.10 -2.97 1.14
C GLY A 235 -16.88 -2.04 1.04
N ASN A 236 -16.89 -0.97 1.82
CA ASN A 236 -15.83 0.05 1.83
C ASN A 236 -15.00 0.08 3.12
N ARG A 237 -15.07 -0.97 3.93
CA ARG A 237 -14.42 -1.05 5.25
C ARG A 237 -13.00 -1.64 5.18
N ILE A 238 -12.25 -1.32 4.13
CA ILE A 238 -10.90 -1.89 3.88
C ILE A 238 -9.94 -1.75 5.06
N VAL A 239 -10.01 -0.63 5.78
CA VAL A 239 -9.15 -0.35 6.93
C VAL A 239 -9.62 -1.10 8.18
N SER A 240 -10.92 -1.01 8.52
CA SER A 240 -11.46 -1.67 9.72
C SER A 240 -11.50 -3.19 9.61
N ASP A 241 -11.83 -3.71 8.43
CA ASP A 241 -11.90 -5.15 8.18
C ASP A 241 -10.52 -5.75 7.86
N ARG A 242 -9.49 -4.90 7.78
CA ARG A 242 -8.11 -5.32 7.50
C ARG A 242 -8.01 -6.23 6.28
N SER A 243 -8.79 -5.93 5.24
CA SER A 243 -8.86 -6.74 4.03
C SER A 243 -9.14 -5.87 2.82
N ILE A 244 -8.58 -6.22 1.68
CA ILE A 244 -8.74 -5.46 0.44
C ILE A 244 -8.85 -6.37 -0.77
N ILE A 245 -9.72 -5.99 -1.68
CA ILE A 245 -9.77 -6.45 -3.06
C ILE A 245 -9.74 -5.23 -3.95
N ALA A 246 -8.75 -5.13 -4.81
CA ALA A 246 -8.58 -4.05 -5.77
C ALA A 246 -8.40 -4.62 -7.16
N ALA A 247 -9.20 -4.21 -8.14
CA ALA A 247 -9.09 -4.72 -9.50
C ALA A 247 -9.63 -3.74 -10.55
N ALA A 248 -9.30 -4.00 -11.81
CA ALA A 248 -9.96 -3.39 -12.94
C ALA A 248 -11.46 -3.75 -12.93
N PRO A 249 -12.37 -2.80 -13.26
CA PRO A 249 -13.82 -3.02 -13.13
C PRO A 249 -14.34 -4.23 -13.90
N MET A 250 -13.75 -4.52 -15.06
CA MET A 250 -14.22 -5.59 -15.96
C MET A 250 -13.99 -7.00 -15.39
N ILE A 251 -13.02 -7.18 -14.50
CA ILE A 251 -12.68 -8.49 -13.90
C ILE A 251 -12.96 -8.54 -12.39
N TYR A 252 -13.34 -7.42 -11.78
CA TYR A 252 -13.52 -7.31 -10.34
C TYR A 252 -14.50 -8.35 -9.77
N ASP A 253 -15.68 -8.50 -10.37
CA ASP A 253 -16.71 -9.41 -9.86
C ASP A 253 -16.28 -10.89 -9.98
N GLN A 254 -15.52 -11.22 -11.02
CA GLN A 254 -14.92 -12.55 -11.19
C GLN A 254 -13.86 -12.81 -10.12
N LEU A 255 -12.98 -11.85 -9.86
CA LEU A 255 -11.98 -11.95 -8.79
C LEU A 255 -12.65 -12.10 -7.42
N LEU A 256 -13.64 -11.27 -7.11
CA LEU A 256 -14.39 -11.31 -5.84
C LEU A 256 -15.01 -12.71 -5.59
N GLN A 257 -15.57 -13.36 -6.62
CA GLN A 257 -16.11 -14.72 -6.51
C GLN A 257 -15.03 -15.77 -6.22
N LEU A 258 -13.83 -15.61 -6.79
CA LEU A 258 -12.72 -16.54 -6.59
C LEU A 258 -12.08 -16.40 -5.21
N VAL A 259 -12.01 -15.18 -4.65
CA VAL A 259 -11.28 -14.94 -3.40
C VAL A 259 -12.16 -15.12 -2.15
N ARG A 260 -13.47 -15.00 -2.27
CA ARG A 260 -14.40 -15.26 -1.16
C ARG A 260 -14.35 -16.74 -0.73
N PRO A 261 -14.40 -17.01 0.58
CA PRO A 261 -14.62 -18.37 1.05
C PRO A 261 -15.92 -18.90 0.47
N LYS A 262 -15.94 -20.15 -0.03
CA LYS A 262 -17.20 -20.80 -0.37
C LYS A 262 -17.99 -20.99 0.91
N SER A 263 -19.21 -20.50 0.97
CA SER A 263 -20.14 -20.76 2.08
C SER A 263 -20.31 -22.27 2.19
N GLY A 264 -19.83 -22.90 3.28
CA GLY A 264 -20.09 -24.32 3.57
C GLY A 264 -18.97 -25.31 3.22
N ALA A 265 -17.71 -24.99 3.53
CA ALA A 265 -16.64 -25.99 3.64
C ALA A 265 -16.23 -26.16 5.10
#